data_54f5e286c6ae1c401a56248334d2b953
#
_entry.id   54f5e286c6ae1c401a56248334d2b953
#
_cell.length_a   1.000
_cell.length_b   1.000
_cell.length_c   1.000
_cell.angle_alpha   90.00
_cell.angle_beta   90.00
_cell.angle_gamma   90.00
#
_symmetry.space_group_name_H-M   'P 1'
#
loop_
_entity.id
_entity.type
_entity.pdbx_description
1 polymer ?
#
loop_
_entity_poly.entity_id
_entity_poly.type
_entity_poly.pdbx_seq_one_letter_code
_entity_poly.pdbx_strand_id
1 'polypeptide(L)'
;AAEADKMRKLDFDEIQIPPGPRLGSVVVEAKGVTKAFGERVLIDDLSFTLPRNGIVGVIGPNGVGKTTLFKMIVAAATGDSDDPAVLPTAGELRIGETVSLSYVDQSRAGLDPAKNVWEVVSDGLDWIKVGQVEMPSRAYIGAFGFKGPDQQKPSGVLSGGERNRLNLALTLKMGGNLLLLDEPTNDLDVETLGSLENALLEFPGCAVITSHDRWFLDRIATHILAYEGDSQWFWFEGNFESYEKNKIERLGADAARPHRATYRKLTRG
;
A
#
# COMPACT_ATOMS: atom_id res chain seq x y z
N ALA A 1 -28.36 -8.03 26.36
CA ALA A 1 -27.87 -9.31 25.85
C ALA A 1 -27.36 -9.23 24.40
N ALA A 2 -27.95 -8.40 23.52
CA ALA A 2 -27.54 -8.27 22.12
C ALA A 2 -26.25 -7.44 21.89
N GLU A 3 -25.87 -6.58 22.82
CA GLU A 3 -24.61 -5.79 22.73
C GLU A 3 -23.39 -6.56 23.26
N ALA A 4 -23.60 -7.46 24.20
CA ALA A 4 -22.54 -8.33 24.70
C ALA A 4 -22.14 -9.42 23.65
N ASP A 5 -23.03 -9.76 22.76
CA ASP A 5 -22.78 -10.74 21.68
C ASP A 5 -22.07 -10.11 20.47
N LYS A 6 -22.04 -8.77 20.39
CA LYS A 6 -21.26 -8.00 19.40
C LYS A 6 -19.79 -7.81 19.81
N MET A 7 -19.46 -8.06 21.05
CA MET A 7 -18.07 -8.28 21.48
C MET A 7 -17.64 -9.73 21.22
N ARG A 8 -18.24 -10.38 20.24
CA ARG A 8 -17.77 -11.67 19.75
C ARG A 8 -16.29 -11.57 19.44
N LYS A 9 -15.51 -12.21 20.31
CA LYS A 9 -14.19 -12.74 20.02
C LYS A 9 -13.56 -12.07 18.81
N LEU A 10 -12.93 -10.94 19.04
CA LEU A 10 -11.87 -10.52 18.13
C LEU A 10 -11.02 -11.76 17.96
N ASP A 11 -11.09 -12.37 16.79
CA ASP A 11 -10.24 -13.50 16.49
C ASP A 11 -8.83 -12.95 16.31
N PHE A 12 -8.09 -12.91 17.42
CA PHE A 12 -6.73 -12.39 17.43
C PHE A 12 -5.76 -13.23 16.59
N ASP A 13 -6.21 -14.38 16.08
CA ASP A 13 -5.42 -15.20 15.15
C ASP A 13 -5.49 -14.66 13.71
N GLU A 14 -6.42 -13.76 13.42
CA GLU A 14 -6.60 -13.11 12.13
C GLU A 14 -5.95 -11.72 12.10
N ILE A 15 -5.48 -11.30 10.92
CA ILE A 15 -4.98 -9.94 10.72
C ILE A 15 -6.11 -8.95 11.01
N GLN A 16 -5.80 -7.98 11.86
CA GLN A 16 -6.71 -6.88 12.18
C GLN A 16 -6.22 -5.60 11.50
N ILE A 17 -7.10 -4.97 10.73
CA ILE A 17 -6.88 -3.63 10.20
C ILE A 17 -7.87 -2.70 10.91
N PRO A 18 -7.40 -1.83 11.81
CA PRO A 18 -8.30 -0.94 12.52
C PRO A 18 -8.94 0.04 11.53
N PRO A 19 -10.24 0.35 11.70
CA PRO A 19 -10.83 1.45 10.96
C PRO A 19 -10.18 2.74 11.42
N GLY A 20 -9.68 3.53 10.49
CA GLY A 20 -9.14 4.84 10.80
C GLY A 20 -10.24 5.87 11.07
N PRO A 21 -9.88 7.14 11.25
CA PRO A 21 -10.84 8.23 11.30
C PRO A 21 -11.74 8.23 10.05
N ARG A 22 -12.95 8.78 10.18
CA ARG A 22 -13.87 8.86 9.03
C ARG A 22 -13.23 9.65 7.89
N LEU A 23 -13.18 9.05 6.72
CA LEU A 23 -12.63 9.66 5.52
C LEU A 23 -13.69 10.52 4.83
N GLY A 24 -13.32 11.76 4.50
CA GLY A 24 -14.16 12.67 3.73
C GLY A 24 -14.23 12.30 2.25
N SER A 25 -14.92 13.14 1.47
CA SER A 25 -15.12 12.91 0.03
C SER A 25 -13.84 13.05 -0.78
N VAL A 26 -12.92 13.92 -0.36
CA VAL A 26 -11.60 14.10 -1.00
C VAL A 26 -10.58 13.26 -0.26
N VAL A 27 -9.96 12.33 -0.97
CA VAL A 27 -8.86 11.50 -0.46
C VAL A 27 -7.55 11.97 -1.05
N VAL A 28 -7.26 11.59 -2.28
CA VAL A 28 -6.12 12.07 -3.07
C VAL A 28 -6.61 12.36 -4.47
N GLU A 29 -6.37 13.57 -4.94
CA GLU A 29 -6.66 13.99 -6.31
C GLU A 29 -5.36 14.37 -7.01
N ALA A 30 -5.08 13.70 -8.12
CA ALA A 30 -3.99 14.06 -9.03
C ALA A 30 -4.57 14.71 -10.26
N LYS A 31 -4.04 15.88 -10.62
CA LYS A 31 -4.45 16.63 -11.83
C LYS A 31 -3.24 16.93 -12.67
N GLY A 32 -3.12 16.25 -13.81
CA GLY A 32 -2.04 16.45 -14.77
C GLY A 32 -0.66 16.27 -14.18
N VAL A 33 -0.49 15.32 -13.27
CA VAL A 33 0.78 15.11 -12.56
C VAL A 33 1.82 14.54 -13.52
N THR A 34 2.93 15.25 -13.63
CA THR A 34 4.14 14.81 -14.33
C THR A 34 5.29 14.71 -13.35
N LYS A 35 6.03 13.62 -13.42
CA LYS A 35 7.25 13.41 -12.62
C LYS A 35 8.41 13.01 -13.51
N ALA A 36 9.46 13.81 -13.49
CA ALA A 36 10.69 13.57 -14.22
C ALA A 36 11.92 13.73 -13.33
N PHE A 37 12.94 12.94 -13.63
CA PHE A 37 14.28 13.09 -13.09
C PHE A 37 15.23 13.40 -14.25
N GLY A 38 15.66 14.66 -14.35
CA GLY A 38 16.40 15.12 -15.52
C GLY A 38 15.59 14.98 -16.80
N GLU A 39 16.12 14.27 -17.78
CA GLU A 39 15.43 13.98 -19.07
C GLU A 39 14.51 12.77 -19.01
N ARG A 40 14.54 12.01 -17.93
CA ARG A 40 13.75 10.79 -17.75
C ARG A 40 12.39 11.11 -17.16
N VAL A 41 11.35 10.96 -17.95
CA VAL A 41 9.95 11.09 -17.49
C VAL A 41 9.46 9.73 -16.99
N LEU A 42 9.07 9.66 -15.71
CA LEU A 42 8.46 8.47 -15.12
C LEU A 42 6.94 8.47 -15.25
N ILE A 43 6.34 9.62 -15.03
CA ILE A 43 4.89 9.80 -15.04
C ILE A 43 4.61 11.02 -15.91
N ASP A 44 3.77 10.86 -16.92
CA ASP A 44 3.42 11.91 -17.85
C ASP A 44 1.91 12.18 -17.83
N ASP A 45 1.53 13.37 -17.37
CA ASP A 45 0.15 13.87 -17.38
C ASP A 45 -0.87 12.91 -16.76
N LEU A 46 -0.63 12.46 -15.53
CA LEU A 46 -1.49 11.53 -14.81
C LEU A 46 -2.55 12.27 -14.00
N SER A 47 -3.81 11.91 -14.24
CA SER A 47 -4.94 12.38 -13.43
C SER A 47 -5.72 11.18 -12.87
N PHE A 48 -6.00 11.22 -11.58
CA PHE A 48 -6.85 10.24 -10.90
C PHE A 48 -7.45 10.84 -9.63
N THR A 49 -8.49 10.20 -9.16
CA THR A 49 -9.12 10.50 -7.86
C THR A 49 -9.25 9.20 -7.08
N LEU A 50 -8.58 9.08 -5.95
CA LEU A 50 -8.69 7.89 -5.12
C LEU A 50 -10.09 7.78 -4.51
N PRO A 51 -10.69 6.58 -4.48
CA PRO A 51 -12.00 6.38 -3.89
C PRO A 51 -11.96 6.51 -2.37
N ARG A 52 -13.04 7.01 -1.80
CA ARG A 52 -13.22 7.10 -0.34
C ARG A 52 -13.24 5.73 0.33
N ASN A 53 -13.81 4.74 -0.34
CA ASN A 53 -13.85 3.34 0.09
C ASN A 53 -13.52 2.47 -1.12
N GLY A 54 -12.32 1.97 -1.17
CA GLY A 54 -11.89 1.14 -2.27
C GLY A 54 -10.47 0.64 -2.11
N ILE A 55 -10.11 -0.26 -3.00
CA ILE A 55 -8.78 -0.86 -3.06
C ILE A 55 -8.21 -0.62 -4.46
N VAL A 56 -7.11 0.11 -4.50
CA VAL A 56 -6.43 0.48 -5.74
C VAL A 56 -5.20 -0.39 -5.91
N GLY A 57 -5.17 -1.18 -6.97
CA GLY A 57 -3.98 -1.92 -7.39
C GLY A 57 -3.10 -1.08 -8.31
N VAL A 58 -1.86 -0.84 -7.91
CA VAL A 58 -0.85 -0.16 -8.73
C VAL A 58 0.02 -1.21 -9.38
N ILE A 59 -0.01 -1.28 -10.71
CA ILE A 59 0.65 -2.32 -11.48
C ILE A 59 1.63 -1.75 -12.49
N GLY A 60 2.73 -2.44 -12.67
CA GLY A 60 3.78 -2.10 -13.62
C GLY A 60 5.09 -2.81 -13.28
N PRO A 61 6.03 -2.87 -14.23
CA PRO A 61 7.36 -3.42 -13.99
C PRO A 61 8.10 -2.64 -12.88
N ASN A 62 9.12 -3.25 -12.31
CA ASN A 62 10.01 -2.56 -11.38
C ASN A 62 10.71 -1.38 -12.07
N GLY A 63 10.87 -0.27 -11.35
CA GLY A 63 11.58 0.91 -11.84
C GLY A 63 10.78 1.87 -12.71
N VAL A 64 9.46 1.67 -12.87
CA VAL A 64 8.63 2.57 -13.69
C VAL A 64 8.01 3.75 -12.94
N GLY A 65 8.17 3.82 -11.62
CA GLY A 65 7.70 4.96 -10.83
C GLY A 65 6.66 4.64 -9.74
N LYS A 66 6.38 3.37 -9.45
CA LYS A 66 5.45 2.97 -8.37
C LYS A 66 5.89 3.51 -7.01
N THR A 67 7.14 3.31 -6.64
CA THR A 67 7.73 3.82 -5.40
C THR A 67 7.75 5.34 -5.37
N THR A 68 8.07 5.98 -6.49
CA THR A 68 8.05 7.44 -6.62
C THR A 68 6.65 8.01 -6.40
N LEU A 69 5.62 7.36 -6.95
CA LEU A 69 4.23 7.75 -6.73
C LEU A 69 3.86 7.67 -5.25
N PHE A 70 4.23 6.59 -4.57
CA PHE A 70 4.00 6.45 -3.13
C PHE A 70 4.70 7.55 -2.33
N LYS A 71 5.96 7.82 -2.62
CA LYS A 71 6.72 8.90 -1.96
C LYS A 71 6.11 10.28 -2.18
N MET A 72 5.57 10.55 -3.36
CA MET A 72 4.87 11.81 -3.63
C MET A 72 3.59 11.94 -2.81
N ILE A 73 2.81 10.86 -2.70
CA ILE A 73 1.60 10.84 -1.87
C ILE A 73 1.96 11.04 -0.39
N VAL A 74 2.98 10.37 0.10
CA VAL A 74 3.46 10.51 1.49
C VAL A 74 3.90 11.94 1.77
N ALA A 75 4.70 12.53 0.90
CA ALA A 75 5.18 13.91 1.05
C ALA A 75 4.02 14.91 1.05
N ALA A 76 3.06 14.73 0.17
CA ALA A 76 1.87 15.58 0.11
C ALA A 76 0.97 15.42 1.35
N ALA A 77 0.83 14.20 1.86
CA ALA A 77 0.01 13.91 3.05
C ALA A 77 0.64 14.41 4.35
N THR A 78 1.94 14.37 4.46
CA THR A 78 2.66 14.84 5.65
C THR A 78 2.97 16.34 5.63
N GLY A 79 2.99 16.95 4.46
CA GLY A 79 3.37 18.36 4.28
C GLY A 79 4.83 18.67 4.61
N ASP A 80 5.65 17.65 4.72
CA ASP A 80 6.96 17.72 5.39
C ASP A 80 8.15 17.77 4.43
N SER A 81 7.91 17.95 3.12
CA SER A 81 9.05 17.88 2.22
C SER A 81 9.09 19.01 1.19
N ASP A 82 10.18 19.75 1.25
CA ASP A 82 10.62 20.64 0.18
C ASP A 82 11.56 19.93 -0.81
N ASP A 83 11.75 18.61 -0.65
CA ASP A 83 12.63 17.82 -1.51
C ASP A 83 12.05 17.68 -2.91
N PRO A 84 12.71 18.23 -3.95
CA PRO A 84 12.24 18.11 -5.32
C PRO A 84 12.04 16.67 -5.81
N ALA A 85 12.75 15.71 -5.21
CA ALA A 85 12.64 14.28 -5.60
C ALA A 85 11.25 13.69 -5.32
N VAL A 86 10.51 14.23 -4.35
CA VAL A 86 9.17 13.73 -3.94
C VAL A 86 8.05 14.70 -4.25
N LEU A 87 8.34 15.78 -4.97
CA LEU A 87 7.34 16.73 -5.45
C LEU A 87 7.03 16.47 -6.93
N PRO A 88 5.80 16.72 -7.40
CA PRO A 88 5.50 16.70 -8.82
C PRO A 88 6.38 17.70 -9.58
N THR A 89 6.84 17.31 -10.76
CA THR A 89 7.54 18.22 -11.68
C THR A 89 6.56 19.22 -12.30
N ALA A 90 5.35 18.76 -12.58
CA ALA A 90 4.23 19.56 -13.04
C ALA A 90 2.90 18.96 -12.56
N GLY A 91 1.84 19.73 -12.63
CA GLY A 91 0.53 19.32 -12.16
C GLY A 91 0.37 19.48 -10.65
N GLU A 92 -0.73 19.00 -10.13
CA GLU A 92 -1.13 19.15 -8.73
C GLU A 92 -1.50 17.80 -8.11
N LEU A 93 -0.99 17.55 -6.91
CA LEU A 93 -1.37 16.42 -6.07
C LEU A 93 -1.98 16.96 -4.77
N ARG A 94 -3.30 16.81 -4.64
CA ARG A 94 -4.06 17.32 -3.49
C ARG A 94 -4.44 16.18 -2.56
N ILE A 95 -4.19 16.38 -1.27
CA ILE A 95 -4.59 15.47 -0.19
C ILE A 95 -5.78 16.07 0.56
N GLY A 96 -6.79 15.26 0.83
CA GLY A 96 -7.96 15.67 1.63
C GLY A 96 -7.62 15.93 3.09
N GLU A 97 -8.35 16.83 3.73
CA GLU A 97 -8.10 17.27 5.12
C GLU A 97 -8.32 16.15 6.15
N THR A 98 -9.16 15.17 5.82
CA THR A 98 -9.48 14.07 6.73
C THR A 98 -8.57 12.86 6.58
N VAL A 99 -7.61 12.91 5.66
CA VAL A 99 -6.67 11.80 5.40
C VAL A 99 -5.72 11.63 6.57
N SER A 100 -5.66 10.40 7.07
CA SER A 100 -4.68 9.91 8.02
C SER A 100 -3.93 8.74 7.38
N LEU A 101 -2.66 8.95 7.11
CA LEU A 101 -1.83 8.01 6.35
C LEU A 101 -1.31 6.88 7.23
N SER A 102 -1.39 5.65 6.74
CA SER A 102 -0.63 4.50 7.23
C SER A 102 0.38 4.06 6.17
N TYR A 103 1.63 4.35 6.42
CA TYR A 103 2.74 3.97 5.57
C TYR A 103 4.02 3.87 6.39
N VAL A 104 4.77 2.80 6.18
CA VAL A 104 6.11 2.61 6.74
C VAL A 104 7.08 2.37 5.59
N ASP A 105 8.10 3.21 5.49
CA ASP A 105 9.16 3.06 4.49
C ASP A 105 10.00 1.82 4.79
N GLN A 106 10.12 0.91 3.82
CA GLN A 106 10.91 -0.32 3.94
C GLN A 106 12.42 -0.07 3.98
N SER A 107 12.87 1.06 3.46
CA SER A 107 14.29 1.45 3.45
C SER A 107 14.77 2.06 4.77
N ARG A 108 13.96 2.03 5.83
CA ARG A 108 14.28 2.69 7.10
C ARG A 108 15.63 2.26 7.67
N ALA A 109 16.59 3.14 7.52
CA ALA A 109 17.73 3.24 8.40
C ALA A 109 17.21 3.75 9.76
N GLY A 110 16.94 2.91 10.74
CA GLY A 110 16.45 3.38 12.03
C GLY A 110 15.80 2.34 12.93
N LEU A 111 15.52 1.14 12.44
CA LEU A 111 15.21 0.00 13.30
C LEU A 111 16.51 -0.46 13.97
N ASP A 112 16.51 -0.50 15.30
CA ASP A 112 17.60 -1.12 16.04
C ASP A 112 17.67 -2.61 15.67
N PRO A 113 18.71 -3.08 14.98
CA PRO A 113 18.81 -4.46 14.52
C PRO A 113 18.92 -5.47 15.67
N ALA A 114 19.24 -5.02 16.87
CA ALA A 114 19.32 -5.85 18.07
C ALA A 114 17.95 -6.11 18.70
N LYS A 115 16.95 -5.26 18.44
CA LYS A 115 15.59 -5.50 18.91
C LYS A 115 14.97 -6.67 18.17
N ASN A 116 14.28 -7.54 18.89
CA ASN A 116 13.54 -8.63 18.28
C ASN A 116 12.22 -8.13 17.66
N VAL A 117 11.56 -8.99 16.88
CA VAL A 117 10.30 -8.68 16.20
C VAL A 117 9.25 -8.16 17.18
N TRP A 118 9.08 -8.85 18.32
CA TRP A 118 8.12 -8.45 19.34
C TRP A 118 8.41 -7.05 19.89
N GLU A 119 9.65 -6.76 20.22
CA GLU A 119 10.05 -5.43 20.73
C GLU A 119 9.82 -4.32 19.69
N VAL A 120 10.12 -4.59 18.41
CA VAL A 120 9.93 -3.62 17.33
C VAL A 120 8.46 -3.23 17.19
N VAL A 121 7.54 -4.20 17.25
CA VAL A 121 6.11 -3.94 17.08
C VAL A 121 5.46 -3.43 18.36
N SER A 122 5.84 -3.97 19.52
CA SER A 122 5.15 -3.75 20.78
C SER A 122 5.77 -2.70 21.69
N ASP A 123 7.00 -2.25 21.41
CA ASP A 123 7.81 -1.46 22.35
C ASP A 123 7.97 -2.11 23.73
N GLY A 124 7.94 -3.46 23.78
CA GLY A 124 8.03 -4.24 25.01
C GLY A 124 6.73 -4.35 25.80
N LEU A 125 5.61 -3.95 25.24
CA LEU A 125 4.30 -3.98 25.89
C LEU A 125 3.53 -5.26 25.55
N ASP A 126 2.92 -5.89 26.56
CA ASP A 126 2.05 -7.06 26.36
C ASP A 126 0.74 -6.72 25.64
N TRP A 127 0.24 -5.51 25.87
CA TRP A 127 -0.94 -4.96 25.21
C TRP A 127 -0.56 -3.74 24.41
N ILE A 128 -1.04 -3.66 23.18
CA ILE A 128 -0.76 -2.55 22.26
C ILE A 128 -2.05 -1.97 21.70
N LYS A 129 -1.97 -0.72 21.29
CA LYS A 129 -3.02 -0.09 20.49
C LYS A 129 -2.80 -0.39 19.02
N VAL A 130 -3.82 -0.95 18.40
CA VAL A 130 -3.93 -1.12 16.94
C VAL A 130 -5.05 -0.19 16.49
N GLY A 131 -4.68 1.02 16.04
CA GLY A 131 -5.63 2.12 15.91
C GLY A 131 -6.21 2.50 17.27
N GLN A 132 -7.53 2.36 17.44
CA GLN A 132 -8.26 2.63 18.68
C GLN A 132 -8.53 1.37 19.52
N VAL A 133 -8.15 0.21 19.04
CA VAL A 133 -8.40 -1.07 19.71
C VAL A 133 -7.16 -1.53 20.45
N GLU A 134 -7.32 -1.92 21.73
CA GLU A 134 -6.27 -2.59 22.50
C GLU A 134 -6.33 -4.10 22.29
N MET A 135 -5.18 -4.71 22.08
CA MET A 135 -5.07 -6.15 21.86
C MET A 135 -3.73 -6.70 22.34
N PRO A 136 -3.65 -8.03 22.60
CA PRO A 136 -2.38 -8.65 22.95
C PRO A 136 -1.36 -8.51 21.82
N SER A 137 -0.18 -8.00 22.12
CA SER A 137 0.86 -7.77 21.12
C SER A 137 1.32 -9.05 20.44
N ARG A 138 1.47 -10.13 21.21
CA ARG A 138 1.93 -11.42 20.65
C ARG A 138 0.91 -12.04 19.70
N ALA A 139 -0.37 -11.91 19.98
CA ALA A 139 -1.44 -12.35 19.08
C ALA A 139 -1.48 -11.52 17.80
N TYR A 140 -1.38 -10.19 17.91
CA TYR A 140 -1.30 -9.31 16.75
C TYR A 140 -0.15 -9.70 15.81
N ILE A 141 1.04 -9.87 16.34
CA ILE A 141 2.24 -10.25 15.59
C ILE A 141 2.10 -11.67 15.01
N GLY A 142 1.53 -12.58 15.77
CA GLY A 142 1.30 -13.96 15.37
C GLY A 142 0.42 -14.08 14.13
N ALA A 143 -0.53 -13.18 13.93
CA ALA A 143 -1.40 -13.14 12.75
C ALA A 143 -0.62 -12.89 11.44
N PHE A 144 0.55 -12.28 11.52
CA PHE A 144 1.45 -12.04 10.37
C PHE A 144 2.43 -13.20 10.11
N GLY A 145 2.24 -14.34 10.76
CA GLY A 145 3.06 -15.53 10.57
C GLY A 145 4.30 -15.63 11.48
N PHE A 146 4.48 -14.70 12.43
CA PHE A 146 5.51 -14.80 13.46
C PHE A 146 4.98 -15.61 14.64
N LYS A 147 5.10 -16.92 14.58
CA LYS A 147 4.61 -17.87 15.59
C LYS A 147 5.72 -18.24 16.57
N GLY A 148 5.39 -18.28 17.87
CA GLY A 148 6.29 -18.77 18.91
C GLY A 148 7.67 -18.11 18.91
N PRO A 149 8.76 -18.90 18.76
CA PRO A 149 10.14 -18.38 18.81
C PRO A 149 10.48 -17.36 17.73
N ASP A 150 9.73 -17.30 16.63
CA ASP A 150 9.98 -16.36 15.55
C ASP A 150 9.87 -14.89 16.00
N GLN A 151 9.07 -14.62 17.03
CA GLN A 151 8.94 -13.29 17.60
C GLN A 151 10.19 -12.84 18.38
N GLN A 152 11.06 -13.76 18.73
CA GLN A 152 12.31 -13.49 19.43
C GLN A 152 13.49 -13.25 18.50
N LYS A 153 13.31 -13.45 17.20
CA LYS A 153 14.37 -13.19 16.21
C LYS A 153 14.75 -11.72 16.21
N PRO A 154 16.05 -11.37 16.27
CA PRO A 154 16.49 -10.00 16.06
C PRO A 154 16.06 -9.49 14.68
N SER A 155 15.58 -8.26 14.61
CA SER A 155 15.09 -7.68 13.35
C SER A 155 16.17 -7.58 12.28
N GLY A 156 17.43 -7.46 12.70
CA GLY A 156 18.58 -7.38 11.80
C GLY A 156 18.91 -8.67 11.03
N VAL A 157 18.40 -9.83 11.47
CA VAL A 157 18.68 -11.14 10.83
C VAL A 157 17.48 -11.71 10.08
N LEU A 158 16.40 -10.94 9.95
CA LEU A 158 15.22 -11.38 9.24
C LEU A 158 15.49 -11.59 7.73
N SER A 159 14.88 -12.63 7.18
CA SER A 159 14.82 -12.80 5.73
C SER A 159 14.06 -11.66 5.06
N GLY A 160 14.15 -11.55 3.73
CA GLY A 160 13.36 -10.55 2.97
C GLY A 160 11.86 -10.68 3.21
N GLY A 161 11.33 -11.91 3.19
CA GLY A 161 9.92 -12.19 3.45
C GLY A 161 9.49 -11.86 4.88
N GLU A 162 10.29 -12.24 5.86
CA GLU A 162 10.03 -11.90 7.26
C GLU A 162 10.06 -10.38 7.49
N ARG A 163 11.00 -9.68 6.87
CA ARG A 163 11.08 -8.22 6.92
C ARG A 163 9.85 -7.56 6.30
N ASN A 164 9.37 -8.09 5.19
CA ASN A 164 8.15 -7.62 4.54
C ASN A 164 6.92 -7.78 5.44
N ARG A 165 6.78 -8.94 6.11
CA ARG A 165 5.70 -9.20 7.07
C ARG A 165 5.78 -8.28 8.30
N LEU A 166 6.97 -8.02 8.82
CA LEU A 166 7.19 -7.06 9.91
C LEU A 166 6.75 -5.66 9.49
N ASN A 167 7.13 -5.23 8.30
CA ASN A 167 6.76 -3.93 7.76
C ASN A 167 5.24 -3.79 7.59
N LEU A 168 4.58 -4.84 7.11
CA LEU A 168 3.12 -4.89 7.01
C LEU A 168 2.46 -4.74 8.39
N ALA A 169 2.95 -5.47 9.40
CA ALA A 169 2.44 -5.38 10.77
C ALA A 169 2.57 -3.96 11.34
N LEU A 170 3.71 -3.31 11.13
CA LEU A 170 3.95 -1.93 11.56
C LEU A 170 3.02 -0.94 10.84
N THR A 171 2.82 -1.12 9.54
CA THR A 171 1.95 -0.24 8.74
C THR A 171 0.49 -0.33 9.20
N LEU A 172 -0.05 -1.54 9.33
CA LEU A 172 -1.45 -1.74 9.70
C LEU A 172 -1.75 -1.32 11.14
N LYS A 173 -0.77 -1.39 12.02
CA LYS A 173 -0.89 -0.92 13.41
C LYS A 173 -1.15 0.59 13.51
N MET A 174 -0.72 1.37 12.54
CA MET A 174 -0.80 2.84 12.57
C MET A 174 -2.23 3.38 12.67
N GLY A 175 -3.21 2.66 12.13
CA GLY A 175 -4.62 3.03 12.27
C GLY A 175 -5.07 4.22 11.42
N GLY A 176 -4.45 4.45 10.29
CA GLY A 176 -4.88 5.46 9.32
C GLY A 176 -6.07 5.03 8.47
N ASN A 177 -6.61 5.95 7.69
CA ASN A 177 -7.70 5.72 6.75
C ASN A 177 -7.25 5.68 5.27
N LEU A 178 -6.00 5.97 5.00
CA LEU A 178 -5.34 5.76 3.71
C LEU A 178 -4.13 4.85 3.93
N LEU A 179 -4.23 3.62 3.45
CA LEU A 179 -3.15 2.63 3.54
C LEU A 179 -2.33 2.63 2.25
N LEU A 180 -1.02 2.74 2.36
CA LEU A 180 -0.10 2.51 1.26
C LEU A 180 0.71 1.24 1.55
N LEU A 181 0.47 0.18 0.79
CA LEU A 181 1.08 -1.12 0.95
C LEU A 181 1.94 -1.46 -0.27
N ASP A 182 3.23 -1.65 -0.05
CA ASP A 182 4.18 -1.99 -1.12
C ASP A 182 4.47 -3.48 -1.10
N GLU A 183 4.00 -4.20 -2.14
CA GLU A 183 4.15 -5.65 -2.30
C GLU A 183 3.80 -6.45 -1.03
N PRO A 184 2.63 -6.24 -0.42
CA PRO A 184 2.32 -6.83 0.88
C PRO A 184 2.13 -8.34 0.84
N THR A 185 1.94 -8.91 -0.34
CA THR A 185 1.67 -10.34 -0.52
C THR A 185 2.93 -11.18 -0.74
N ASN A 186 4.09 -10.55 -0.90
CA ASN A 186 5.35 -11.28 -1.08
C ASN A 186 5.65 -12.17 0.11
N ASP A 187 5.92 -13.45 -0.19
CA ASP A 187 6.27 -14.49 0.79
C ASP A 187 5.21 -14.73 1.89
N LEU A 188 3.95 -14.38 1.64
CA LEU A 188 2.85 -14.80 2.50
C LEU A 188 2.41 -16.22 2.18
N ASP A 189 2.18 -17.01 3.21
CA ASP A 189 1.50 -18.29 3.05
C ASP A 189 0.01 -18.08 2.74
N VAL A 190 -0.67 -19.15 2.33
CA VAL A 190 -2.08 -19.09 1.89
C VAL A 190 -3.00 -18.61 3.02
N GLU A 191 -2.74 -19.02 4.25
CA GLU A 191 -3.54 -18.65 5.42
C GLU A 191 -3.39 -17.15 5.73
N THR A 192 -2.17 -16.64 5.79
CA THR A 192 -1.88 -15.23 6.04
C THR A 192 -2.41 -14.35 4.92
N LEU A 193 -2.26 -14.78 3.66
CA LEU A 193 -2.79 -14.07 2.50
C LEU A 193 -4.32 -13.96 2.56
N GLY A 194 -5.02 -15.05 2.87
CA GLY A 194 -6.47 -15.06 3.01
C GLY A 194 -6.95 -14.13 4.13
N SER A 195 -6.25 -14.13 5.25
CA SER A 195 -6.51 -13.24 6.37
C SER A 195 -6.33 -11.77 5.99
N LEU A 196 -5.27 -11.43 5.25
CA LEU A 196 -5.04 -10.08 4.75
C LEU A 196 -6.13 -9.63 3.77
N GLU A 197 -6.52 -10.50 2.84
CA GLU A 197 -7.58 -10.20 1.89
C GLU A 197 -8.92 -9.88 2.59
N ASN A 198 -9.31 -10.70 3.56
CA ASN A 198 -10.53 -10.49 4.33
C ASN A 198 -10.48 -9.16 5.10
N ALA A 199 -9.37 -8.87 5.74
CA ALA A 199 -9.19 -7.62 6.47
C ALA A 199 -9.26 -6.38 5.55
N LEU A 200 -8.66 -6.45 4.37
CA LEU A 200 -8.71 -5.38 3.37
C LEU A 200 -10.11 -5.16 2.82
N LEU A 201 -10.86 -6.24 2.55
CA LEU A 201 -12.24 -6.14 2.05
C LEU A 201 -13.20 -5.51 3.07
N GLU A 202 -12.94 -5.68 4.35
CA GLU A 202 -13.72 -5.07 5.43
C GLU A 202 -13.25 -3.65 5.80
N PHE A 203 -12.08 -3.25 5.33
CA PHE A 203 -11.52 -1.94 5.64
C PHE A 203 -12.35 -0.80 5.04
N PRO A 204 -12.85 0.16 5.85
CA PRO A 204 -13.77 1.18 5.37
C PRO A 204 -13.11 2.39 4.70
N GLY A 205 -11.78 2.45 4.67
CA GLY A 205 -11.01 3.52 4.04
C GLY A 205 -10.52 3.17 2.64
N CYS A 206 -9.48 3.85 2.21
CA CYS A 206 -8.81 3.61 0.94
C CYS A 206 -7.49 2.87 1.14
N ALA A 207 -7.26 1.79 0.41
CA ALA A 207 -5.99 1.09 0.35
C ALA A 207 -5.39 1.19 -1.05
N VAL A 208 -4.13 1.57 -1.15
CA VAL A 208 -3.37 1.62 -2.40
C VAL A 208 -2.25 0.60 -2.30
N ILE A 209 -2.24 -0.37 -3.17
CA ILE A 209 -1.41 -1.58 -3.06
C ILE A 209 -0.64 -1.79 -4.34
N THR A 210 0.70 -1.84 -4.26
CA THR A 210 1.50 -2.37 -5.37
C THR A 210 1.54 -3.88 -5.27
N SER A 211 1.35 -4.59 -6.36
CA SER A 211 1.44 -6.05 -6.39
C SER A 211 1.71 -6.57 -7.79
N HIS A 212 2.44 -7.69 -7.88
CA HIS A 212 2.58 -8.50 -9.08
C HIS A 212 1.66 -9.73 -9.05
N ASP A 213 0.93 -9.93 -7.96
CA ASP A 213 -0.02 -11.04 -7.81
C ASP A 213 -1.37 -10.70 -8.46
N ARG A 214 -1.58 -11.21 -9.68
CA ARG A 214 -2.79 -10.98 -10.47
C ARG A 214 -4.05 -11.51 -9.78
N TRP A 215 -3.95 -12.68 -9.16
CA TRP A 215 -5.07 -13.33 -8.48
C TRP A 215 -5.53 -12.54 -7.28
N PHE A 216 -4.58 -12.02 -6.51
CA PHE A 216 -4.85 -11.12 -5.40
C PHE A 216 -5.57 -9.85 -5.87
N LEU A 217 -5.04 -9.16 -6.87
CA LEU A 217 -5.64 -7.93 -7.40
C LEU A 217 -7.00 -8.18 -8.05
N ASP A 218 -7.18 -9.34 -8.67
CA ASP A 218 -8.47 -9.69 -9.27
C ASP A 218 -9.56 -9.91 -8.21
N ARG A 219 -9.20 -10.51 -7.07
CA ARG A 219 -10.14 -10.75 -5.98
C ARG A 219 -10.53 -9.50 -5.20
N ILE A 220 -9.61 -8.54 -5.02
CA ILE A 220 -9.82 -7.45 -4.06
C ILE A 220 -9.87 -6.05 -4.68
N ALA A 221 -9.21 -5.82 -5.81
CA ALA A 221 -9.09 -4.47 -6.37
C ALA A 221 -10.42 -3.95 -6.92
N THR A 222 -10.76 -2.73 -6.56
CA THR A 222 -11.89 -1.97 -7.13
C THR A 222 -11.45 -1.03 -8.24
N HIS A 223 -10.19 -0.65 -8.22
CA HIS A 223 -9.56 0.24 -9.19
C HIS A 223 -8.16 -0.25 -9.52
N ILE A 224 -7.70 0.06 -10.72
CA ILE A 224 -6.36 -0.24 -11.18
C ILE A 224 -5.69 1.04 -11.67
N LEU A 225 -4.48 1.28 -11.24
CA LEU A 225 -3.59 2.30 -11.77
C LEU A 225 -2.41 1.59 -12.45
N ALA A 226 -2.40 1.58 -13.77
CA ALA A 226 -1.52 0.73 -14.55
C ALA A 226 -0.51 1.53 -15.37
N TYR A 227 0.75 1.14 -15.30
CA TYR A 227 1.76 1.57 -16.25
C TYR A 227 1.55 0.86 -17.60
N GLU A 228 1.38 1.63 -18.66
CA GLU A 228 1.08 1.10 -20.00
C GLU A 228 2.20 1.36 -21.03
N GLY A 229 3.40 1.67 -20.56
CA GLY A 229 4.55 1.99 -21.41
C GLY A 229 4.70 3.48 -21.68
N ASP A 230 5.86 3.93 -22.08
CA ASP A 230 6.13 5.31 -22.52
C ASP A 230 5.74 6.39 -21.47
N SER A 231 5.96 6.10 -20.20
CA SER A 231 5.58 6.98 -19.07
C SER A 231 4.08 7.25 -18.95
N GLN A 232 3.27 6.47 -19.65
CA GLN A 232 1.80 6.56 -19.62
C GLN A 232 1.24 5.66 -18.54
N TRP A 233 0.42 6.25 -17.65
CA TRP A 233 -0.31 5.57 -16.61
C TRP A 233 -1.80 5.68 -16.90
N PHE A 234 -2.52 4.59 -16.70
CA PHE A 234 -3.94 4.51 -16.96
C PHE A 234 -4.73 4.25 -15.67
N TRP A 235 -5.71 5.08 -15.39
CA TRP A 235 -6.62 4.95 -14.27
C TRP A 235 -7.89 4.24 -14.72
N PHE A 236 -8.20 3.13 -14.05
CA PHE A 236 -9.33 2.26 -14.41
C PHE A 236 -10.16 1.89 -13.19
N GLU A 237 -11.48 1.99 -13.31
CA GLU A 237 -12.44 1.54 -12.30
C GLU A 237 -12.89 0.11 -12.62
N GLY A 238 -12.47 -0.84 -11.80
CA GLY A 238 -12.72 -2.27 -11.94
C GLY A 238 -11.59 -3.10 -11.38
N ASN A 239 -11.74 -4.43 -11.45
CA ASN A 239 -10.71 -5.37 -11.03
C ASN A 239 -9.67 -5.61 -12.12
N PHE A 240 -8.70 -6.47 -11.82
CA PHE A 240 -7.60 -6.75 -12.75
C PHE A 240 -8.06 -7.39 -14.06
N GLU A 241 -8.99 -8.34 -14.02
CA GLU A 241 -9.53 -9.00 -15.21
C GLU A 241 -10.26 -8.00 -16.12
N SER A 242 -11.10 -7.16 -15.55
CA SER A 242 -11.80 -6.10 -16.29
C SER A 242 -10.83 -5.09 -16.90
N TYR A 243 -9.76 -4.76 -16.19
CA TYR A 243 -8.70 -3.90 -16.71
C TYR A 243 -8.00 -4.52 -17.91
N GLU A 244 -7.62 -5.80 -17.85
CA GLU A 244 -6.97 -6.49 -18.98
C GLU A 244 -7.84 -6.50 -20.22
N LYS A 245 -9.13 -6.78 -20.08
CA LYS A 245 -10.11 -6.70 -21.17
C LYS A 245 -10.15 -5.31 -21.79
N ASN A 246 -10.26 -4.30 -20.95
CA ASN A 246 -10.28 -2.90 -21.40
C ASN A 246 -8.99 -2.52 -22.13
N LYS A 247 -7.83 -2.96 -21.63
CA LYS A 247 -6.54 -2.69 -22.25
C LYS A 247 -6.43 -3.32 -23.65
N ILE A 248 -6.90 -4.55 -23.81
CA ILE A 248 -6.94 -5.24 -25.10
C ILE A 248 -7.86 -4.48 -26.09
N GLU A 249 -9.03 -4.05 -25.66
CA GLU A 249 -9.96 -3.29 -26.48
C GLU A 249 -9.40 -1.94 -26.95
N ARG A 250 -8.68 -1.23 -26.05
CA ARG A 250 -8.08 0.09 -26.34
C ARG A 250 -6.83 0.01 -27.19
N LEU A 251 -5.92 -0.92 -26.88
CA LEU A 251 -4.54 -0.95 -27.37
C LEU A 251 -4.25 -2.14 -28.29
N GLY A 252 -5.14 -3.13 -28.35
CA GLY A 252 -4.95 -4.39 -29.08
C GLY A 252 -4.23 -5.46 -28.27
N ALA A 253 -4.30 -6.72 -28.75
CA ALA A 253 -3.80 -7.89 -28.03
C ALA A 253 -2.28 -7.86 -27.80
N ASP A 254 -1.50 -7.29 -28.72
CA ASP A 254 -0.05 -7.21 -28.62
C ASP A 254 0.41 -6.24 -27.51
N ALA A 255 -0.36 -5.20 -27.25
CA ALA A 255 -0.08 -4.24 -26.18
C ALA A 255 -0.33 -4.81 -24.77
N ALA A 256 -1.11 -5.89 -24.65
CA ALA A 256 -1.35 -6.58 -23.39
C ALA A 256 -0.17 -7.46 -22.95
N ARG A 257 0.82 -7.71 -23.82
CA ARG A 257 2.01 -8.49 -23.49
C ARG A 257 2.99 -7.64 -22.68
N PRO A 258 3.71 -8.24 -21.72
CA PRO A 258 4.74 -7.53 -20.98
C PRO A 258 5.83 -7.00 -21.93
N HIS A 259 6.04 -5.70 -21.93
CA HIS A 259 7.11 -5.06 -22.66
C HIS A 259 8.18 -4.55 -21.70
N ARG A 260 9.43 -4.44 -22.21
CA ARG A 260 10.51 -3.80 -21.46
C ARG A 260 10.12 -2.34 -21.16
N ALA A 261 10.41 -1.88 -19.96
CA ALA A 261 10.14 -0.50 -19.59
C ALA A 261 10.85 0.48 -20.53
N THR A 262 10.08 1.35 -21.18
CA THR A 262 10.59 2.43 -22.01
C THR A 262 10.24 3.75 -21.36
N TYR A 263 11.13 4.74 -21.48
CA TYR A 263 10.95 6.05 -20.88
C TYR A 263 10.92 7.12 -21.98
N ARG A 264 9.97 8.04 -21.83
CA ARG A 264 9.91 9.21 -22.70
C ARG A 264 10.98 10.23 -22.28
N LYS A 265 11.66 10.82 -23.27
CA LYS A 265 12.58 11.93 -23.03
C LYS A 265 11.82 13.24 -23.01
N LEU A 266 12.19 14.15 -22.12
CA LEU A 266 11.71 15.53 -22.16
C LEU A 266 12.26 16.21 -23.43
N THR A 267 11.37 16.63 -24.31
CA THR A 267 11.72 17.55 -25.38
C THR A 267 11.76 18.95 -24.79
N ARG A 268 12.92 19.58 -24.82
CA ARG A 268 13.02 21.02 -24.57
C ARG A 268 12.30 21.74 -25.70
N GLY A 269 11.18 22.40 -25.41
CA GLY A 269 10.54 23.36 -26.27
C GLY A 269 11.33 24.66 -26.32
#